data_5e489e065be0bc91bf2fa6e42083bee8
#
_entry.id   5e489e065be0bc91bf2fa6e42083bee8
#
_cell.length_a   1.000
_cell.length_b   1.000
_cell.length_c   1.000
_cell.angle_alpha   90.00
_cell.angle_beta   90.00
_cell.angle_gamma   90.00
#
_symmetry.space_group_name_H-M   'P 1'
#
loop_
_entity.id
_entity.type
_entity.pdbx_description
1 polymer ?
#
loop_
_entity_poly.entity_id
_entity_poly.type
_entity_poly.pdbx_seq_one_letter_code
_entity_poly.pdbx_strand_id
1 'polypeptide(L)'
;MPLLEVEATLTEEASRVMADAGELVGDERLRLVLLCAHPSLSPEASAALTLRLVLGVSTEDIARLFLQSTPTMAARLTRARKRLTGARFEVPADPDALAERVSAVADVAYLAFTAGYAPGSGPDVVRTELAGEAIRLVRVLRSLLPRGVDEVDALLALMLLQDSRRDARTM
;
A
#
# COMPACT_ATOMS: atom_id res chain seq x y z
N MET A 1 -25.61 11.91 -3.45
CA MET A 1 -25.16 10.50 -3.60
C MET A 1 -24.91 9.94 -2.22
N PRO A 2 -25.50 8.79 -1.87
CA PRO A 2 -25.30 8.17 -0.56
C PRO A 2 -23.85 7.71 -0.39
N LEU A 3 -23.30 7.84 0.81
CA LEU A 3 -21.95 7.41 1.18
C LEU A 3 -21.66 5.94 0.79
N LEU A 4 -22.67 5.09 0.79
CA LEU A 4 -22.59 3.67 0.43
C LEU A 4 -22.25 3.43 -1.05
N GLU A 5 -22.68 4.31 -1.96
CA GLU A 5 -22.35 4.17 -3.40
C GLU A 5 -20.90 4.53 -3.70
N VAL A 6 -20.35 5.52 -3.01
CA VAL A 6 -18.92 5.89 -3.16
C VAL A 6 -18.03 4.81 -2.55
N GLU A 7 -18.45 4.20 -1.45
CA GLU A 7 -17.75 3.10 -0.80
C GLU A 7 -17.78 1.83 -1.69
N ALA A 8 -18.92 1.54 -2.31
CA ALA A 8 -19.05 0.46 -3.28
C ALA A 8 -18.17 0.70 -4.52
N THR A 9 -18.14 1.90 -5.07
CA THR A 9 -17.37 2.24 -6.27
C THR A 9 -15.87 2.14 -6.03
N LEU A 10 -15.35 2.69 -4.94
CA LEU A 10 -13.92 2.60 -4.61
C LEU A 10 -13.50 1.18 -4.22
N THR A 11 -14.39 0.42 -3.58
CA THR A 11 -14.13 -0.99 -3.24
C THR A 11 -14.24 -1.87 -4.48
N GLU A 12 -15.14 -1.56 -5.39
CA GLU A 12 -15.30 -2.26 -6.66
C GLU A 12 -14.15 -1.97 -7.62
N GLU A 13 -13.69 -0.73 -7.72
CA GLU A 13 -12.49 -0.37 -8.48
C GLU A 13 -11.23 -1.00 -7.87
N ALA A 14 -11.06 -0.92 -6.56
CA ALA A 14 -9.96 -1.61 -5.87
C ALA A 14 -10.06 -3.13 -6.04
N SER A 15 -11.26 -3.73 -5.98
CA SER A 15 -11.47 -5.17 -6.21
C SER A 15 -11.24 -5.57 -7.65
N ARG A 16 -11.64 -4.75 -8.63
CA ARG A 16 -11.31 -4.97 -10.04
C ARG A 16 -9.80 -4.91 -10.27
N VAL A 17 -9.14 -3.90 -9.70
CA VAL A 17 -7.69 -3.74 -9.75
C VAL A 17 -6.98 -4.93 -9.10
N MET A 18 -7.56 -5.54 -8.07
CA MET A 18 -6.99 -6.70 -7.37
C MET A 18 -7.37 -8.05 -7.99
N ALA A 19 -8.60 -8.20 -8.54
CA ALA A 19 -9.07 -9.44 -9.14
C ALA A 19 -8.42 -9.73 -10.50
N ASP A 20 -8.03 -8.68 -11.24
CA ASP A 20 -7.42 -8.77 -12.56
C ASP A 20 -5.88 -8.66 -12.48
N ALA A 21 -5.31 -9.28 -11.47
CA ALA A 21 -3.87 -9.20 -11.17
C ALA A 21 -2.95 -9.68 -12.33
N GLY A 22 -3.50 -10.25 -13.38
CA GLY A 22 -2.78 -10.70 -14.58
C GLY A 22 -2.83 -9.73 -15.77
N GLU A 23 -3.86 -8.89 -15.89
CA GLU A 23 -4.12 -8.11 -17.12
C GLU A 23 -4.28 -6.59 -16.93
N LEU A 24 -4.17 -6.07 -15.69
CA LEU A 24 -4.27 -4.63 -15.50
C LEU A 24 -3.11 -3.91 -16.16
N VAL A 25 -3.47 -3.01 -17.05
CA VAL A 25 -2.57 -2.02 -17.64
C VAL A 25 -1.78 -1.38 -16.50
N GLY A 26 -0.45 -1.41 -16.60
CA GLY A 26 0.46 -0.92 -15.55
C GLY A 26 0.08 0.45 -14.99
N ASP A 27 -0.51 1.30 -15.83
CA ASP A 27 -0.98 2.64 -15.50
C ASP A 27 -2.08 2.70 -14.42
N GLU A 28 -3.02 1.74 -14.38
CA GLU A 28 -4.13 1.77 -13.41
C GLU A 28 -3.67 1.42 -11.99
N ARG A 29 -2.76 0.46 -11.88
CA ARG A 29 -2.12 0.11 -10.59
C ARG A 29 -1.30 1.28 -10.05
N LEU A 30 -0.50 1.90 -10.91
CA LEU A 30 0.28 3.08 -10.53
C LEU A 30 -0.65 4.20 -10.05
N ARG A 31 -1.72 4.47 -10.79
CA ARG A 31 -2.72 5.48 -10.42
C ARG A 31 -3.32 5.22 -9.05
N LEU A 32 -3.73 3.98 -8.76
CA LEU A 32 -4.29 3.61 -7.45
C LEU A 32 -3.27 3.81 -6.32
N VAL A 33 -2.04 3.34 -6.53
CA VAL A 33 -0.95 3.47 -5.55
C VAL A 33 -0.66 4.94 -5.27
N LEU A 34 -0.51 5.76 -6.31
CA LEU A 34 -0.22 7.18 -6.17
C LEU A 34 -1.42 7.99 -5.63
N LEU A 35 -2.66 7.52 -5.88
CA LEU A 35 -3.84 8.11 -5.25
C LEU A 35 -3.83 7.86 -3.75
N CYS A 36 -3.49 6.66 -3.30
CA CYS A 36 -3.38 6.36 -1.88
C CYS A 36 -2.33 7.23 -1.18
N ALA A 37 -1.33 7.71 -1.91
CA ALA A 37 -0.31 8.67 -1.46
C ALA A 37 -0.65 10.14 -1.78
N HIS A 38 -1.94 10.48 -1.96
CA HIS A 38 -2.36 11.84 -2.32
C HIS A 38 -2.05 12.85 -1.20
N PRO A 39 -1.50 14.05 -1.51
CA PRO A 39 -1.06 15.02 -0.50
C PRO A 39 -2.19 15.60 0.37
N SER A 40 -3.44 15.41 -0.01
CA SER A 40 -4.59 15.76 0.86
C SER A 40 -4.77 14.81 2.04
N LEU A 41 -4.09 13.66 2.05
CA LEU A 41 -4.12 12.69 3.14
C LEU A 41 -2.98 12.95 4.11
N SER A 42 -3.21 12.67 5.40
CA SER A 42 -2.10 12.57 6.34
C SER A 42 -1.28 11.30 6.06
N PRO A 43 0.00 11.26 6.43
CA PRO A 43 0.85 10.07 6.24
C PRO A 43 0.20 8.78 6.78
N GLU A 44 -0.42 8.84 7.96
CA GLU A 44 -1.07 7.68 8.56
C GLU A 44 -2.34 7.26 7.80
N ALA A 45 -3.08 8.22 7.22
CA ALA A 45 -4.26 7.92 6.42
C ALA A 45 -3.87 7.33 5.07
N SER A 46 -2.81 7.85 4.46
CA SER A 46 -2.18 7.33 3.24
C SER A 46 -1.73 5.89 3.46
N ALA A 47 -0.94 5.64 4.51
CA ALA A 47 -0.44 4.31 4.85
C ALA A 47 -1.59 3.31 5.09
N ALA A 48 -2.59 3.69 5.91
CA ALA A 48 -3.74 2.83 6.17
C ALA A 48 -4.53 2.51 4.90
N LEU A 49 -4.69 3.48 4.02
CA LEU A 49 -5.43 3.31 2.76
C LEU A 49 -4.67 2.41 1.78
N THR A 50 -3.36 2.60 1.66
CA THR A 50 -2.48 1.74 0.83
C THR A 50 -2.50 0.30 1.33
N LEU A 51 -2.34 0.08 2.63
CA LEU A 51 -2.45 -1.26 3.23
C LEU A 51 -3.81 -1.90 2.92
N ARG A 52 -4.90 -1.14 2.99
CA ARG A 52 -6.24 -1.65 2.76
C ARG A 52 -6.54 -1.93 1.30
N LEU A 53 -6.25 -0.99 0.39
CA LEU A 53 -6.70 -1.04 -1.01
C LEU A 53 -5.67 -1.72 -1.92
N VAL A 54 -4.38 -1.54 -1.65
CA VAL A 54 -3.32 -2.07 -2.51
C VAL A 54 -2.81 -3.42 -2.02
N LEU A 55 -2.66 -3.58 -0.70
CA LEU A 55 -2.11 -4.80 -0.08
C LEU A 55 -3.20 -5.73 0.48
N GLY A 56 -4.48 -5.36 0.43
CA GLY A 56 -5.59 -6.21 0.86
C GLY A 56 -5.67 -6.48 2.37
N VAL A 57 -4.89 -5.76 3.19
CA VAL A 57 -4.80 -5.98 4.63
C VAL A 57 -6.14 -5.69 5.29
N SER A 58 -6.55 -6.52 6.25
CA SER A 58 -7.80 -6.31 6.98
C SER A 58 -7.77 -5.03 7.83
N THR A 59 -8.92 -4.40 8.05
CA THR A 59 -9.01 -3.21 8.91
C THR A 59 -8.55 -3.51 10.35
N GLU A 60 -8.79 -4.72 10.82
CA GLU A 60 -8.36 -5.18 12.14
C GLU A 60 -6.83 -5.27 12.24
N ASP A 61 -6.17 -5.85 11.24
CA ASP A 61 -4.71 -5.96 11.22
C ASP A 61 -4.05 -4.60 11.04
N ILE A 62 -4.61 -3.71 10.22
CA ILE A 62 -4.16 -2.32 10.12
C ILE A 62 -4.29 -1.62 11.47
N ALA A 63 -5.40 -1.79 12.17
CA ALA A 63 -5.60 -1.21 13.50
C ALA A 63 -4.53 -1.69 14.49
N ARG A 64 -4.18 -3.00 14.47
CA ARG A 64 -3.09 -3.56 15.28
C ARG A 64 -1.73 -2.94 14.92
N LEU A 65 -1.42 -2.80 13.62
CA LEU A 65 -0.16 -2.19 13.17
C LEU A 65 -0.01 -0.74 13.67
N PHE A 66 -1.10 0.00 13.71
CA PHE A 66 -1.11 1.39 14.17
C PHE A 66 -1.38 1.54 15.67
N LEU A 67 -1.45 0.44 16.43
CA LEU A 67 -1.77 0.43 17.87
C LEU A 67 -3.08 1.19 18.18
N GLN A 68 -4.11 1.00 17.35
CA GLN A 68 -5.40 1.65 17.46
C GLN A 68 -6.54 0.63 17.54
N SER A 69 -7.72 1.09 17.98
CA SER A 69 -8.91 0.25 17.93
C SER A 69 -9.43 0.10 16.49
N THR A 70 -10.04 -1.03 16.18
CA THR A 70 -10.64 -1.31 14.86
C THR A 70 -11.69 -0.26 14.47
N PRO A 71 -12.59 0.21 15.35
CA PRO A 71 -13.52 1.29 15.02
C PRO A 71 -12.82 2.62 14.67
N THR A 72 -11.74 2.97 15.37
CA THR A 72 -10.95 4.17 15.07
C THR A 72 -10.31 4.07 13.69
N MET A 73 -9.75 2.93 13.36
CA MET A 73 -9.15 2.70 12.05
C MET A 73 -10.19 2.71 10.93
N ALA A 74 -11.36 2.08 11.13
CA ALA A 74 -12.48 2.12 10.19
C ALA A 74 -12.94 3.55 9.91
N ALA A 75 -13.09 4.37 10.96
CA ALA A 75 -13.43 5.79 10.82
C ALA A 75 -12.33 6.60 10.08
N ARG A 76 -11.05 6.27 10.29
CA ARG A 76 -9.92 6.88 9.56
C ARG A 76 -9.98 6.54 8.07
N LEU A 77 -10.16 5.28 7.72
CA LEU A 77 -10.29 4.82 6.34
C LEU A 77 -11.48 5.47 5.63
N THR A 78 -12.63 5.56 6.30
CA THR A 78 -13.82 6.23 5.76
C THR A 78 -13.56 7.71 5.48
N ARG A 79 -12.91 8.43 6.40
CA ARG A 79 -12.55 9.85 6.20
C ARG A 79 -11.52 10.02 5.08
N ALA A 80 -10.54 9.13 4.98
CA ALA A 80 -9.54 9.16 3.91
C ALA A 80 -10.20 8.99 2.53
N ARG A 81 -11.09 8.00 2.39
CA ARG A 81 -11.87 7.79 1.15
C ARG A 81 -12.70 9.02 0.80
N LYS A 82 -13.39 9.59 1.78
CA LYS A 82 -14.20 10.81 1.57
C LYS A 82 -13.36 11.99 1.07
N ARG A 83 -12.13 12.14 1.55
CA ARG A 83 -11.21 13.19 1.06
C ARG A 83 -10.77 12.99 -0.38
N LEU A 84 -10.69 11.74 -0.83
CA LEU A 84 -10.34 11.39 -2.20
C LEU A 84 -11.55 11.41 -3.16
N THR A 85 -12.76 11.62 -2.66
CA THR A 85 -13.95 11.76 -3.50
C THR A 85 -13.79 12.96 -4.43
N GLY A 86 -13.81 12.73 -5.74
CA GLY A 86 -13.58 13.75 -6.77
C GLY A 86 -12.10 14.06 -7.05
N ALA A 87 -11.15 13.44 -6.35
CA ALA A 87 -9.76 13.51 -6.74
C ALA A 87 -9.54 12.75 -8.07
N ARG A 88 -8.76 13.36 -8.97
CA ARG A 88 -8.43 12.71 -10.22
C ARG A 88 -7.33 11.67 -9.99
N PHE A 89 -7.50 10.50 -10.60
CA PHE A 89 -6.50 9.44 -10.65
C PHE A 89 -5.43 9.78 -11.70
N GLU A 90 -4.65 10.81 -11.46
CA GLU A 90 -3.61 11.24 -12.39
C GLU A 90 -2.22 11.02 -11.77
N VAL A 91 -1.33 10.48 -12.59
CA VAL A 91 0.10 10.48 -12.28
C VAL A 91 0.55 11.95 -12.31
N PRO A 92 1.22 12.46 -11.26
CA PRO A 92 1.74 13.81 -11.27
C PRO A 92 2.64 14.03 -12.47
N ALA A 93 2.38 15.10 -13.24
CA ALA A 93 3.26 15.49 -14.33
C ALA A 93 4.53 16.20 -13.82
N ASP A 94 4.45 16.79 -12.63
CA ASP A 94 5.57 17.42 -11.95
C ASP A 94 6.47 16.34 -11.31
N PRO A 95 7.78 16.30 -11.65
CA PRO A 95 8.72 15.30 -11.14
C PRO A 95 8.86 15.30 -9.61
N ASP A 96 8.84 16.48 -8.98
CA ASP A 96 9.00 16.59 -7.53
C ASP A 96 7.76 16.06 -6.81
N ALA A 97 6.55 16.38 -7.28
CA ALA A 97 5.31 15.85 -6.76
C ALA A 97 5.19 14.32 -6.98
N LEU A 98 5.74 13.80 -8.07
CA LEU A 98 5.83 12.36 -8.30
C LEU A 98 6.79 11.71 -7.31
N ALA A 99 7.98 12.29 -7.10
CA ALA A 99 8.99 11.79 -6.18
C ALA A 99 8.45 11.72 -4.74
N GLU A 100 7.75 12.76 -4.28
CA GLU A 100 7.11 12.77 -2.94
C GLU A 100 6.10 11.63 -2.79
N ARG A 101 5.27 11.36 -3.80
CA ARG A 101 4.30 10.27 -3.74
C ARG A 101 4.96 8.90 -3.80
N VAL A 102 6.02 8.75 -4.59
CA VAL A 102 6.82 7.53 -4.66
C VAL A 102 7.46 7.22 -3.32
N SER A 103 8.08 8.22 -2.69
CA SER A 103 8.67 8.08 -1.36
C SER A 103 7.62 7.68 -0.31
N ALA A 104 6.45 8.32 -0.30
CA ALA A 104 5.37 7.96 0.61
C ALA A 104 4.88 6.51 0.43
N VAL A 105 4.84 6.00 -0.80
CA VAL A 105 4.50 4.59 -1.07
C VAL A 105 5.61 3.64 -0.63
N ALA A 106 6.86 4.02 -0.85
CA ALA A 106 8.03 3.26 -0.42
C ALA A 106 8.07 3.11 1.11
N ASP A 107 7.78 4.18 1.85
CA ASP A 107 7.66 4.15 3.32
C ASP A 107 6.58 3.17 3.79
N VAL A 108 5.41 3.19 3.15
CA VAL A 108 4.32 2.26 3.49
C VAL A 108 4.69 0.82 3.18
N ALA A 109 5.34 0.58 2.04
CA ALA A 109 5.80 -0.75 1.68
C ALA A 109 6.84 -1.27 2.68
N TYR A 110 7.77 -0.43 3.11
CA TYR A 110 8.76 -0.78 4.13
C TYR A 110 8.10 -1.07 5.48
N LEU A 111 7.14 -0.25 5.91
CA LEU A 111 6.35 -0.48 7.12
C LEU A 111 5.62 -1.84 7.08
N ALA A 112 4.95 -2.14 5.96
CA ALA A 112 4.26 -3.41 5.76
C ALA A 112 5.23 -4.60 5.78
N PHE A 113 6.38 -4.46 5.11
CA PHE A 113 7.42 -5.47 5.09
C PHE A 113 7.96 -5.76 6.50
N THR A 114 8.34 -4.73 7.25
CA THR A 114 8.86 -4.88 8.61
C THR A 114 7.84 -5.50 9.55
N ALA A 115 6.56 -5.12 9.42
CA ALA A 115 5.47 -5.71 10.19
C ALA A 115 5.25 -7.20 9.86
N GLY A 116 5.40 -7.58 8.58
CA GLY A 116 5.31 -8.96 8.12
C GLY A 116 6.56 -9.80 8.43
N TYR A 117 7.70 -9.15 8.59
CA TYR A 117 8.99 -9.79 8.83
C TYR A 117 9.33 -9.96 10.31
N ALA A 118 8.77 -9.14 11.20
CA ALA A 118 9.06 -9.18 12.62
C ALA A 118 8.57 -10.49 13.27
N PRO A 119 9.41 -11.22 14.03
CA PRO A 119 8.97 -12.36 14.81
C PRO A 119 8.02 -11.86 15.89
N GLY A 120 6.76 -12.23 15.80
CA GLY A 120 5.74 -11.82 16.74
C GLY A 120 4.86 -12.99 17.14
N SER A 121 4.34 -12.98 18.35
CA SER A 121 3.33 -13.89 18.84
C SER A 121 2.02 -13.68 18.07
N GLY A 122 1.64 -14.64 17.23
CA GLY A 122 0.39 -14.61 16.45
C GLY A 122 0.46 -15.56 15.24
N PRO A 123 -0.62 -15.76 14.49
CA PRO A 123 -0.64 -16.68 13.35
C PRO A 123 0.36 -16.24 12.29
N ASP A 124 1.42 -17.00 12.12
CA ASP A 124 2.60 -16.70 11.28
C ASP A 124 2.27 -16.50 9.80
N VAL A 125 1.17 -17.10 9.31
CA VAL A 125 0.77 -17.09 7.90
C VAL A 125 0.45 -15.67 7.39
N VAL A 126 -0.33 -14.89 8.13
CA VAL A 126 -0.76 -13.54 7.71
C VAL A 126 0.43 -12.59 7.60
N ARG A 127 1.44 -12.76 8.44
CA ARG A 127 2.63 -11.89 8.44
C ARG A 127 3.58 -12.19 7.29
N THR A 128 3.75 -13.45 6.94
CA THR A 128 4.56 -13.87 5.78
C THR A 128 3.95 -13.37 4.47
N GLU A 129 2.63 -13.45 4.35
CA GLU A 129 1.90 -12.92 3.20
C GLU A 129 2.07 -11.40 3.07
N LEU A 130 1.99 -10.66 4.19
CA LEU A 130 2.14 -9.21 4.19
C LEU A 130 3.53 -8.77 3.71
N ALA A 131 4.59 -9.45 4.14
CA ALA A 131 5.95 -9.16 3.65
C ALA A 131 6.08 -9.45 2.15
N GLY A 132 5.52 -10.55 1.67
CA GLY A 132 5.47 -10.89 0.24
C GLY A 132 4.70 -9.87 -0.60
N GLU A 133 3.55 -9.39 -0.10
CA GLU A 133 2.76 -8.34 -0.75
C GLU A 133 3.52 -7.00 -0.81
N ALA A 134 4.22 -6.65 0.27
CA ALA A 134 5.05 -5.45 0.29
C ALA A 134 6.16 -5.50 -0.76
N ILE A 135 6.84 -6.64 -0.91
CA ILE A 135 7.84 -6.85 -1.97
C ILE A 135 7.19 -6.74 -3.36
N ARG A 136 6.00 -7.30 -3.55
CA ARG A 136 5.25 -7.18 -4.81
C ARG A 136 4.91 -5.73 -5.12
N LEU A 137 4.47 -4.95 -4.13
CA LEU A 137 4.18 -3.53 -4.29
C LEU A 137 5.41 -2.75 -4.78
N VAL A 138 6.57 -2.97 -4.16
CA VAL A 138 7.81 -2.28 -4.58
C VAL A 138 8.25 -2.70 -5.98
N ARG A 139 8.09 -3.97 -6.35
CA ARG A 139 8.35 -4.44 -7.73
C ARG A 139 7.45 -3.75 -8.75
N VAL A 140 6.15 -3.62 -8.44
CA VAL A 140 5.20 -2.90 -9.30
C VAL A 140 5.60 -1.44 -9.41
N LEU A 141 5.87 -0.77 -8.28
CA LEU A 141 6.32 0.62 -8.27
C LEU A 141 7.56 0.81 -9.16
N ARG A 142 8.57 -0.04 -9.00
CA ARG A 142 9.78 -0.03 -9.83
C ARG A 142 9.50 -0.20 -11.31
N SER A 143 8.60 -1.12 -11.69
CA SER A 143 8.30 -1.41 -13.11
C SER A 143 7.57 -0.27 -13.82
N LEU A 144 6.89 0.58 -13.07
CA LEU A 144 6.03 1.66 -13.57
C LEU A 144 6.73 3.02 -13.58
N LEU A 145 7.83 3.13 -12.85
CA LEU A 145 8.62 4.37 -12.79
C LEU A 145 9.68 4.42 -13.91
N PRO A 146 10.07 5.62 -14.34
CA PRO A 146 11.23 5.79 -15.20
C PRO A 146 12.47 5.14 -14.57
N ARG A 147 13.40 4.66 -15.39
CA ARG A 147 14.65 4.10 -14.88
C ARG A 147 15.41 5.15 -14.06
N GLY A 148 15.97 4.72 -12.92
CA GLY A 148 16.87 5.55 -12.11
C GLY A 148 16.21 6.17 -10.88
N VAL A 149 15.14 5.58 -10.34
CA VAL A 149 14.67 5.90 -9.00
C VAL A 149 15.44 5.03 -8.00
N ASP A 150 16.65 5.47 -7.66
CA ASP A 150 17.62 4.71 -6.85
C ASP A 150 17.06 4.30 -5.49
N GLU A 151 16.19 5.10 -4.89
CA GLU A 151 15.53 4.82 -3.62
C GLU A 151 14.66 3.56 -3.69
N VAL A 152 13.88 3.39 -4.75
CA VAL A 152 13.00 2.23 -4.93
C VAL A 152 13.81 0.97 -5.20
N ASP A 153 14.88 1.09 -5.99
CA ASP A 153 15.81 -0.01 -6.27
C ASP A 153 16.55 -0.45 -5.01
N ALA A 154 17.03 0.50 -4.20
CA ALA A 154 17.69 0.23 -2.93
C ALA A 154 16.73 -0.42 -1.92
N LEU A 155 15.49 0.08 -1.81
CA LEU A 155 14.47 -0.51 -0.96
C LEU A 155 14.16 -1.95 -1.37
N LEU A 156 13.96 -2.20 -2.66
CA LEU A 156 13.70 -3.56 -3.17
C LEU A 156 14.85 -4.50 -2.85
N ALA A 157 16.08 -4.07 -3.07
CA ALA A 157 17.27 -4.86 -2.76
C ALA A 157 17.35 -5.19 -1.26
N LEU A 158 17.11 -4.20 -0.38
CA LEU A 158 17.08 -4.39 1.06
C LEU A 158 16.02 -5.43 1.47
N MET A 159 14.80 -5.30 0.96
CA MET A 159 13.69 -6.21 1.28
C MET A 159 14.00 -7.63 0.81
N LEU A 160 14.52 -7.81 -0.40
CA LEU A 160 14.89 -9.12 -0.94
C LEU A 160 16.04 -9.78 -0.16
N LEU A 161 17.05 -9.01 0.24
CA LEU A 161 18.15 -9.51 1.07
C LEU A 161 17.68 -9.93 2.47
N GLN A 162 16.76 -9.21 3.05
CA GLN A 162 16.18 -9.58 4.34
C GLN A 162 15.28 -10.81 4.21
N ASP A 163 14.46 -10.86 3.17
CA ASP A 163 13.54 -11.96 2.91
C ASP A 163 14.28 -13.28 2.66
N SER A 164 15.39 -13.26 1.93
CA SER A 164 16.23 -14.44 1.68
C SER A 164 16.81 -15.08 2.94
N ARG A 165 16.86 -14.33 4.05
CA ARG A 165 17.37 -14.82 5.35
C ARG A 165 16.25 -15.32 6.28
N ARG A 166 15.00 -15.30 5.82
CA ARG A 166 13.85 -15.66 6.65
C ARG A 166 13.96 -17.08 7.17
N ASP A 167 14.18 -18.03 6.28
CA ASP A 167 14.20 -19.46 6.61
C ASP A 167 15.36 -19.81 7.55
N ALA A 168 16.49 -19.11 7.44
CA ALA A 168 17.64 -19.30 8.33
C ALA A 168 17.42 -18.80 9.77
N ARG A 169 16.36 -18.02 10.03
CA ARG A 169 16.02 -17.50 11.36
C ARG A 169 14.90 -18.26 12.05
N THR A 170 14.18 -19.11 11.32
CA THR A 170 13.08 -19.93 11.83
C THR A 170 13.52 -21.35 12.20
N MET A 171 14.79 -21.68 12.01
CA MET A 171 15.46 -22.89 12.51
C MET A 171 16.05 -22.63 13.89
#